data_35c7ffbd2cdff768044282442654009c
#
_entry.id   35c7ffbd2cdff768044282442654009c
#
_cell.length_a   1.000
_cell.length_b   1.000
_cell.length_c   1.000
_cell.angle_alpha   90.00
_cell.angle_beta   90.00
_cell.angle_gamma   90.00
#
_symmetry.space_group_name_H-M   'P 1'
#
loop_
_entity.id
_entity.type
_entity.pdbx_description
1 polymer ?
#
loop_
_entity_poly.entity_id
_entity_poly.type
_entity_poly.pdbx_seq_one_letter_code
_entity_poly.pdbx_strand_id
1 'polypeptide(L)'
;IENHHGGLWIRPTVMSHVTHDMKIMTDETFGPIMPIMSFNSTQEAIDLANDSRYGLSAAVFGKNHEEITEIAKKINCGGISINDAGLTSMIFEEEKNTYKNSGMGPSRNGPEGFTRFFRKKALFLNKGNVFSMEDIFKANNPRK
;
A
#
# COMPACT_ATOMS: atom_id res chain seq x y z
N ILE A 1 1.21 30.20 -10.97
CA ILE A 1 0.58 29.60 -12.15
C ILE A 1 0.91 30.50 -13.33
N GLU A 2 1.48 29.92 -14.36
CA GLU A 2 1.86 30.61 -15.58
C GLU A 2 0.97 30.13 -16.73
N ASN A 3 0.65 31.04 -17.65
CA ASN A 3 -0.09 30.67 -18.86
C ASN A 3 0.89 30.57 -20.04
N HIS A 4 1.07 29.37 -20.57
CA HIS A 4 1.87 29.12 -21.75
C HIS A 4 1.02 28.44 -22.83
N HIS A 5 0.96 29.01 -24.01
CA HIS A 5 0.24 28.44 -25.18
C HIS A 5 -1.22 28.01 -24.86
N GLY A 6 -1.91 28.78 -24.02
CA GLY A 6 -3.29 28.49 -23.61
C GLY A 6 -3.46 27.44 -22.51
N GLY A 7 -2.38 26.90 -21.96
CA GLY A 7 -2.37 25.97 -20.84
C GLY A 7 -1.92 26.63 -19.53
N LEU A 8 -2.47 26.16 -18.42
CA LEU A 8 -2.04 26.58 -17.08
C LEU A 8 -0.89 25.68 -16.63
N TRP A 9 0.21 26.29 -16.24
CA TRP A 9 1.42 25.61 -15.81
C TRP A 9 1.77 25.96 -14.37
N ILE A 10 2.21 24.97 -13.62
CA ILE A 10 2.76 25.12 -12.27
C ILE A 10 4.20 24.64 -12.29
N ARG A 11 5.11 25.46 -11.80
CA ARG A 11 6.52 25.06 -11.66
C ARG A 11 6.66 23.99 -10.59
N PRO A 12 7.54 23.00 -10.78
CA PRO A 12 7.93 22.10 -9.70
C PRO A 12 8.39 22.91 -8.47
N THR A 13 7.79 22.59 -7.33
CA THR A 13 7.96 23.38 -6.10
C THR A 13 8.32 22.46 -4.95
N VAL A 14 9.39 22.80 -4.23
CA VAL A 14 9.78 22.15 -2.98
C VAL A 14 9.36 23.05 -1.82
N MET A 15 8.65 22.49 -0.85
CA MET A 15 8.20 23.18 0.35
C MET A 15 8.93 22.59 1.56
N SER A 16 9.72 23.38 2.26
CA SER A 16 10.36 23.00 3.52
C SER A 16 9.62 23.56 4.73
N HIS A 17 9.93 23.02 5.91
CA HIS A 17 9.35 23.44 7.19
C HIS A 17 7.80 23.27 7.22
N VAL A 18 7.29 22.28 6.51
CA VAL A 18 5.88 21.92 6.62
C VAL A 18 5.64 21.13 7.91
N THR A 19 4.43 21.25 8.44
CA THR A 19 3.96 20.47 9.60
C THR A 19 2.88 19.50 9.19
N HIS A 20 2.70 18.42 9.93
CA HIS A 20 1.81 17.32 9.55
C HIS A 20 0.34 17.70 9.47
N ASP A 21 -0.09 18.76 10.19
CA ASP A 21 -1.44 19.30 10.19
C ASP A 21 -1.77 20.15 8.94
N MET A 22 -0.76 20.49 8.13
CA MET A 22 -1.00 21.26 6.91
C MET A 22 -1.70 20.39 5.86
N LYS A 23 -2.68 20.96 5.16
CA LYS A 23 -3.44 20.27 4.11
C LYS A 23 -2.56 19.65 3.03
N ILE A 24 -1.42 20.26 2.71
CA ILE A 24 -0.47 19.72 1.73
C ILE A 24 0.11 18.36 2.14
N MET A 25 0.10 18.02 3.45
CA MET A 25 0.56 16.74 3.98
C MET A 25 -0.57 15.70 4.09
N THR A 26 -1.81 16.13 4.18
CA THR A 26 -2.96 15.28 4.47
C THR A 26 -3.90 15.08 3.28
N ASP A 27 -3.95 16.05 2.35
CA ASP A 27 -4.79 15.99 1.17
C ASP A 27 -3.98 15.51 -0.05
N GLU A 28 -4.65 14.77 -0.93
CA GLU A 28 -4.03 14.31 -2.17
C GLU A 28 -3.77 15.51 -3.11
N THR A 29 -2.51 15.67 -3.51
CA THR A 29 -2.08 16.77 -4.39
C THR A 29 -1.70 16.23 -5.77
N PHE A 30 -2.53 16.45 -6.77
CA PHE A 30 -2.20 16.20 -8.17
C PHE A 30 -1.44 17.40 -8.76
N GLY A 31 -0.14 17.51 -8.43
CA GLY A 31 0.69 18.61 -8.89
C GLY A 31 2.15 18.40 -8.54
N PRO A 32 3.06 19.15 -9.17
CA PRO A 32 4.49 19.00 -9.00
C PRO A 32 4.97 19.72 -7.73
N ILE A 33 4.44 19.33 -6.58
CA ILE A 33 4.78 19.91 -5.27
C ILE A 33 5.33 18.80 -4.38
N MET A 34 6.49 19.06 -3.77
CA MET A 34 7.16 18.14 -2.85
C MET A 34 7.29 18.79 -1.47
N PRO A 35 6.42 18.50 -0.51
CA PRO A 35 6.57 18.95 0.87
C PRO A 35 7.63 18.12 1.58
N ILE A 36 8.45 18.77 2.39
CA ILE A 36 9.54 18.17 3.18
C ILE A 36 9.34 18.53 4.63
N MET A 37 9.22 17.51 5.47
CA MET A 37 9.15 17.62 6.92
C MET A 37 10.30 16.85 7.55
N SER A 38 10.94 17.42 8.57
CA SER A 38 11.95 16.74 9.36
C SER A 38 11.33 15.92 10.48
N PHE A 39 12.04 14.92 10.94
CA PHE A 39 11.69 14.11 12.10
C PHE A 39 12.91 13.98 13.04
N ASN A 40 12.68 13.60 14.29
CA ASN A 40 13.71 13.50 15.31
C ASN A 40 14.11 12.05 15.63
N SER A 41 13.25 11.09 15.25
CA SER A 41 13.51 9.65 15.45
C SER A 41 12.91 8.82 14.33
N THR A 42 13.48 7.64 14.11
CA THR A 42 12.96 6.66 13.15
C THR A 42 11.50 6.28 13.47
N GLN A 43 11.16 6.16 14.75
CA GLN A 43 9.79 5.82 15.14
C GLN A 43 8.82 6.95 14.79
N GLU A 44 9.18 8.21 15.05
CA GLU A 44 8.39 9.36 14.63
C GLU A 44 8.16 9.39 13.12
N ALA A 45 9.21 9.10 12.32
CA ALA A 45 9.08 9.03 10.87
C ALA A 45 8.09 7.95 10.42
N ILE A 46 8.11 6.77 11.06
CA ILE A 46 7.18 5.68 10.78
C ILE A 46 5.74 6.09 11.15
N ASP A 47 5.56 6.68 12.32
CA ASP A 47 4.25 7.09 12.81
C ASP A 47 3.64 8.17 11.89
N LEU A 48 4.41 9.18 11.52
CA LEU A 48 3.99 10.23 10.59
C LEU A 48 3.69 9.69 9.19
N ALA A 49 4.51 8.78 8.68
CA ALA A 49 4.26 8.14 7.38
C ALA A 49 2.98 7.28 7.39
N ASN A 50 2.66 6.70 8.54
CA ASN A 50 1.45 5.89 8.71
C ASN A 50 0.21 6.73 9.05
N ASP A 51 0.36 7.94 9.55
CA ASP A 51 -0.73 8.87 9.82
C ASP A 51 -1.20 9.55 8.54
N SER A 52 -1.74 8.75 7.64
CA SER A 52 -2.31 9.15 6.37
C SER A 52 -3.52 8.28 6.06
N ARG A 53 -4.54 8.86 5.47
CA ARG A 53 -5.68 8.11 4.92
C ARG A 53 -5.35 7.33 3.63
N TYR A 54 -4.16 7.52 3.08
CA TYR A 54 -3.68 6.84 1.88
C TYR A 54 -2.60 5.81 2.21
N GLY A 55 -2.43 4.83 1.32
CA GLY A 55 -1.44 3.77 1.45
C GLY A 55 -1.18 3.08 0.12
N LEU A 56 -0.90 3.85 -0.94
CA LEU A 56 -0.60 3.31 -2.26
C LEU A 56 0.83 2.81 -2.34
N SER A 57 1.78 3.71 -2.16
CA SER A 57 3.20 3.37 -2.23
C SER A 57 4.03 4.28 -1.33
N ALA A 58 5.21 3.79 -0.96
CA ALA A 58 6.22 4.54 -0.24
C ALA A 58 7.62 4.22 -0.77
N ALA A 59 8.60 5.01 -0.38
CA ALA A 59 10.01 4.74 -0.60
C ALA A 59 10.80 5.01 0.67
N VAL A 60 11.78 4.15 0.96
CA VAL A 60 12.70 4.29 2.11
C VAL A 60 14.13 4.32 1.58
N PHE A 61 14.86 5.34 1.98
CA PHE A 61 16.24 5.54 1.56
C PHE A 61 17.18 5.46 2.76
N GLY A 62 18.30 4.76 2.61
CA GLY A 62 19.31 4.66 3.66
C GLY A 62 20.51 3.81 3.23
N LYS A 63 21.56 3.85 4.03
CA LYS A 63 22.80 3.13 3.76
C LYS A 63 22.78 1.69 4.31
N ASN A 64 22.14 1.49 5.46
CA ASN A 64 22.05 0.19 6.09
C ASN A 64 20.80 -0.54 5.57
N HIS A 65 20.99 -1.55 4.72
CA HIS A 65 19.92 -2.30 4.08
C HIS A 65 19.02 -3.07 5.07
N GLU A 66 19.57 -3.59 6.16
CA GLU A 66 18.77 -4.28 7.18
C GLU A 66 17.84 -3.31 7.90
N GLU A 67 18.38 -2.19 8.34
CA GLU A 67 17.62 -1.15 9.04
C GLU A 67 16.48 -0.60 8.18
N ILE A 68 16.76 -0.20 6.93
CA ILE A 68 15.73 0.35 6.05
C ILE A 68 14.68 -0.68 5.64
N THR A 69 15.05 -1.97 5.59
CA THR A 69 14.10 -3.06 5.36
C THR A 69 13.16 -3.22 6.55
N GLU A 70 13.67 -3.16 7.78
CA GLU A 70 12.83 -3.21 8.97
C GLU A 70 11.92 -1.96 9.11
N ILE A 71 12.39 -0.80 8.68
CA ILE A 71 11.56 0.41 8.60
C ILE A 71 10.46 0.21 7.56
N ALA A 72 10.82 -0.25 6.36
CA ALA A 72 9.87 -0.48 5.27
C ALA A 72 8.73 -1.42 5.67
N LYS A 73 9.02 -2.51 6.38
CA LYS A 73 8.01 -3.45 6.90
C LYS A 73 6.98 -2.80 7.84
N LYS A 74 7.32 -1.68 8.46
CA LYS A 74 6.42 -0.96 9.39
C LYS A 74 5.58 0.11 8.71
N ILE A 75 5.85 0.43 7.45
CA ILE A 75 5.06 1.40 6.68
C ILE A 75 3.81 0.72 6.13
N ASN A 76 2.65 1.29 6.44
CA ASN A 76 1.35 0.73 6.09
C ASN A 76 0.90 1.18 4.69
N CYS A 77 1.52 0.63 3.65
CA CYS A 77 1.16 0.87 2.26
C CYS A 77 1.31 -0.39 1.40
N GLY A 78 0.73 -0.35 0.21
CA GLY A 78 0.61 -1.53 -0.66
C GLY A 78 1.87 -1.88 -1.44
N GLY A 79 2.79 -0.94 -1.64
CA GLY A 79 4.07 -1.17 -2.29
C GLY A 79 5.16 -0.28 -1.72
N ILE A 80 6.36 -0.83 -1.51
CA ILE A 80 7.48 -0.07 -0.95
C ILE A 80 8.71 -0.28 -1.80
N SER A 81 9.33 0.82 -2.22
CA SER A 81 10.65 0.83 -2.85
C SER A 81 11.74 1.08 -1.81
N ILE A 82 12.87 0.42 -1.95
CA ILE A 82 14.05 0.63 -1.10
C ILE A 82 15.16 1.23 -1.96
N ASN A 83 15.66 2.39 -1.55
CA ASN A 83 16.69 3.16 -2.25
C ASN A 83 16.34 3.52 -3.72
N ASP A 84 15.07 3.54 -4.03
CA ASP A 84 14.54 3.95 -5.32
C ASP A 84 13.11 4.45 -5.11
N ALA A 85 12.68 5.47 -5.83
CA ALA A 85 11.32 6.00 -5.73
C ALA A 85 10.38 5.47 -6.81
N GLY A 86 10.91 4.84 -7.87
CA GLY A 86 10.17 4.44 -9.06
C GLY A 86 9.81 2.97 -9.17
N LEU A 87 10.42 2.07 -8.39
CA LEU A 87 10.26 0.62 -8.55
C LEU A 87 8.80 0.18 -8.46
N THR A 88 8.02 0.77 -7.58
CA THR A 88 6.59 0.44 -7.45
C THR A 88 5.77 0.76 -8.70
N SER A 89 6.26 1.61 -9.60
CA SER A 89 5.61 1.91 -10.88
C SER A 89 6.22 1.17 -12.07
N MET A 90 7.43 0.67 -11.94
CA MET A 90 8.21 0.07 -13.04
C MET A 90 8.20 -1.45 -13.02
N ILE A 91 8.06 -2.07 -11.86
CA ILE A 91 8.01 -3.53 -11.71
C ILE A 91 6.55 -3.99 -11.85
N PHE A 92 6.29 -4.84 -12.86
CA PHE A 92 4.96 -5.39 -13.16
C PHE A 92 4.87 -6.89 -12.88
N GLU A 93 5.96 -7.53 -12.53
CA GLU A 93 6.05 -8.97 -12.26
C GLU A 93 5.40 -9.36 -10.94
N GLU A 94 5.37 -8.42 -9.99
CA GLU A 94 4.81 -8.64 -8.65
C GLU A 94 3.47 -7.94 -8.48
N GLU A 95 2.56 -8.61 -7.81
CA GLU A 95 1.31 -8.02 -7.39
C GLU A 95 1.56 -6.94 -6.34
N LYS A 96 1.03 -5.76 -6.57
CA LYS A 96 0.99 -4.67 -5.59
C LYS A 96 -0.40 -4.56 -5.01
N ASN A 97 -0.49 -4.18 -3.77
CA ASN A 97 -1.75 -3.92 -3.11
C ASN A 97 -2.03 -2.41 -3.02
N THR A 98 -3.23 -2.04 -2.65
CA THR A 98 -3.60 -0.67 -2.32
C THR A 98 -4.28 -0.70 -0.96
N TYR A 99 -3.74 0.09 -0.04
CA TYR A 99 -4.23 0.14 1.34
C TYR A 99 -5.02 1.41 1.58
N LYS A 100 -5.82 1.39 2.62
CA LYS A 100 -6.62 2.53 3.07
C LYS A 100 -7.48 3.09 1.90
N ASN A 101 -7.56 4.40 1.75
CA ASN A 101 -8.34 5.05 0.71
C ASN A 101 -7.66 5.08 -0.68
N SER A 102 -6.47 4.51 -0.82
CA SER A 102 -5.77 4.48 -2.12
C SER A 102 -6.37 3.49 -3.11
N GLY A 103 -7.18 2.54 -2.67
CA GLY A 103 -7.84 1.60 -3.56
C GLY A 103 -8.48 0.42 -2.85
N MET A 104 -9.03 -0.51 -3.63
CA MET A 104 -9.83 -1.63 -3.15
C MET A 104 -9.06 -2.96 -3.09
N GLY A 105 -7.75 -2.91 -2.87
CA GLY A 105 -6.94 -4.11 -2.72
C GLY A 105 -5.97 -4.36 -3.88
N PRO A 106 -5.76 -5.62 -4.29
CA PRO A 106 -4.70 -6.03 -5.21
C PRO A 106 -4.74 -5.34 -6.57
N SER A 107 -3.55 -5.06 -7.11
CA SER A 107 -3.38 -4.49 -8.44
C SER A 107 -3.55 -5.54 -9.55
N ARG A 108 -3.44 -5.11 -10.81
CA ARG A 108 -3.48 -6.00 -11.99
C ARG A 108 -2.14 -6.67 -12.30
N ASN A 109 -1.10 -6.33 -11.57
CA ASN A 109 0.26 -6.81 -11.82
C ASN A 109 0.47 -8.20 -11.24
N GLY A 110 1.52 -8.86 -11.71
CA GLY A 110 1.89 -10.20 -11.29
C GLY A 110 0.97 -11.31 -11.84
N PRO A 111 1.32 -12.57 -11.61
CA PRO A 111 0.51 -13.72 -12.00
C PRO A 111 -0.90 -13.70 -11.42
N GLU A 112 -1.04 -13.25 -10.18
CA GLU A 112 -2.32 -13.15 -9.48
C GLU A 112 -3.23 -12.06 -10.06
N GLY A 113 -2.65 -11.03 -10.69
CA GLY A 113 -3.40 -9.94 -11.31
C GLY A 113 -4.39 -10.41 -12.37
N PHE A 114 -4.11 -11.52 -13.03
CA PHE A 114 -5.00 -12.13 -14.01
C PHE A 114 -6.24 -12.77 -13.36
N THR A 115 -6.10 -13.33 -12.15
CA THR A 115 -7.18 -14.05 -11.47
C THR A 115 -8.36 -13.16 -11.09
N ARG A 116 -8.17 -11.85 -11.00
CA ARG A 116 -9.24 -10.87 -10.73
C ARG A 116 -10.36 -10.85 -11.78
N PHE A 117 -10.06 -11.30 -13.00
CA PHE A 117 -11.04 -11.37 -14.08
C PHE A 117 -11.91 -12.65 -14.03
N PHE A 118 -11.60 -13.55 -13.10
CA PHE A 118 -12.30 -14.81 -12.90
C PHE A 118 -13.15 -14.80 -11.63
N ARG A 119 -14.23 -15.53 -11.69
CA ARG A 119 -15.02 -15.83 -10.49
C ARG A 119 -14.60 -17.20 -9.96
N LYS A 120 -14.23 -17.27 -8.70
CA LYS A 120 -13.96 -18.55 -8.02
C LYS A 120 -15.30 -19.21 -7.70
N LYS A 121 -15.45 -20.50 -8.07
CA LYS A 121 -16.62 -21.32 -7.75
C LYS A 121 -16.14 -22.58 -7.05
N ALA A 122 -16.62 -22.83 -5.86
CA ALA A 122 -16.39 -24.09 -5.16
C ALA A 122 -17.44 -25.11 -5.57
N LEU A 123 -17.00 -26.32 -5.89
CA LEU A 123 -17.87 -27.48 -6.13
C LEU A 123 -17.56 -28.51 -5.06
N PHE A 124 -18.58 -28.83 -4.27
CA PHE A 124 -18.51 -29.85 -3.24
C PHE A 124 -19.31 -31.06 -3.69
N LEU A 125 -18.62 -32.19 -3.88
CA LEU A 125 -19.26 -33.45 -4.24
C LEU A 125 -19.08 -34.44 -3.09
N ASN A 126 -20.20 -34.79 -2.45
CA ASN A 126 -20.19 -35.89 -1.50
C ASN A 126 -20.28 -37.22 -2.26
N LYS A 127 -19.26 -38.07 -2.15
CA LYS A 127 -19.19 -39.43 -2.72
C LYS A 127 -19.39 -40.52 -1.65
N GLY A 128 -19.67 -40.14 -0.42
CA GLY A 128 -19.76 -41.05 0.72
C GLY A 128 -21.07 -40.89 1.48
N ASN A 129 -21.06 -41.36 2.71
CA ASN A 129 -22.23 -41.21 3.59
C ASN A 129 -22.48 -39.76 3.95
N VAL A 130 -23.73 -39.41 4.11
CA VAL A 130 -24.12 -38.10 4.62
C VAL A 130 -23.65 -37.98 6.05
N PHE A 131 -22.91 -36.93 6.37
CA PHE A 131 -22.46 -36.65 7.74
C PHE A 131 -23.69 -36.43 8.62
N SER A 132 -23.73 -37.13 9.76
CA SER A 132 -24.71 -36.88 10.81
C SER A 132 -24.35 -35.57 11.54
N MET A 133 -25.36 -35.01 12.22
CA MET A 133 -25.09 -33.85 13.10
C MET A 133 -24.05 -34.18 14.17
N GLU A 134 -24.00 -35.42 14.65
CA GLU A 134 -22.99 -35.87 15.61
C GLU A 134 -21.59 -35.86 15.05
N ASP A 135 -21.39 -36.24 13.78
CA ASP A 135 -20.09 -36.20 13.11
C ASP A 135 -19.60 -34.76 12.97
N ILE A 136 -20.48 -33.82 12.66
CA ILE A 136 -20.19 -32.42 12.56
C ILE A 136 -19.78 -31.84 13.92
N PHE A 137 -20.48 -32.20 15.00
CA PHE A 137 -20.17 -31.78 16.36
C PHE A 137 -18.83 -32.36 16.85
N LYS A 138 -18.54 -33.61 16.53
CA LYS A 138 -17.25 -34.26 16.87
C LYS A 138 -16.09 -33.60 16.14
N ALA A 139 -16.25 -33.28 14.85
CA ALA A 139 -15.20 -32.62 14.06
C ALA A 139 -14.86 -31.21 14.56
N ASN A 140 -15.86 -30.46 15.05
CA ASN A 140 -15.69 -29.11 15.55
C ASN A 140 -15.29 -29.03 17.05
N ASN A 141 -15.29 -30.16 17.78
CA ASN A 141 -14.90 -30.20 19.18
C ASN A 141 -13.91 -31.35 19.47
N PRO A 142 -12.64 -31.22 19.04
CA PRO A 142 -11.64 -32.29 19.14
C PRO A 142 -11.13 -32.56 20.57
N ARG A 143 -11.73 -31.94 21.61
CA ARG A 143 -11.35 -32.13 23.00
C ARG A 143 -12.42 -32.93 23.77
N LYS A 144 -12.58 -34.20 23.39
CA LYS A 144 -13.08 -35.24 24.30
C LYS A 144 -12.39 -36.57 23.98
#